data_aa841d830fcef3975853c7c48d77c044
#
_entry.id   aa841d830fcef3975853c7c48d77c044
#
_cell.length_a   1.000
_cell.length_b   1.000
_cell.length_c   1.000
_cell.angle_alpha   90.00
_cell.angle_beta   90.00
_cell.angle_gamma   90.00
#
_symmetry.space_group_name_H-M   'P 1'
#
loop_
_entity.id
_entity.type
_entity.pdbx_description
1 polymer ?
#
loop_
_entity_poly.entity_id
_entity_poly.type
_entity_poly.pdbx_seq_one_letter_code
_entity_poly.pdbx_strand_id
1 'polypeptide(L)'
;MRGTGGERVRGVAVLTITGVLSQLVGFVYRIGLTRLAGAEILGLYQLILPVYSVLLSLTSVGLTTAVSNLSAWYQALGNQRAIYQVRGQAVKLFFLLALMPCSLLLLFSDGASVYLLGDARTQLGLILLVPCLLLTGTENLQKHYFYGTGRVYPAAI
;
A
#
# COMPACT_ATOMS: atom_id res chain seq x y z
N MET A 1 -9.74 -18.86 24.26
CA MET A 1 -10.38 -17.64 23.68
C MET A 1 -11.20 -18.08 22.47
N ARG A 2 -12.46 -18.41 22.70
CA ARG A 2 -13.43 -18.77 21.65
C ARG A 2 -14.20 -17.49 21.27
N GLY A 3 -13.69 -16.75 20.30
CA GLY A 3 -14.53 -15.81 19.57
C GLY A 3 -15.59 -16.63 18.87
N THR A 4 -16.84 -16.41 19.21
CA THR A 4 -17.98 -17.12 18.63
C THR A 4 -17.92 -17.05 17.11
N GLY A 5 -18.21 -18.13 16.40
CA GLY A 5 -18.18 -18.19 14.93
C GLY A 5 -18.87 -16.97 14.28
N GLY A 6 -19.88 -16.39 14.95
CA GLY A 6 -20.57 -15.18 14.53
C GLY A 6 -19.71 -13.90 14.43
N GLU A 7 -18.71 -13.70 15.30
CA GLU A 7 -17.83 -12.51 15.21
C GLU A 7 -16.86 -12.61 14.03
N ARG A 8 -16.36 -13.81 13.75
CA ARG A 8 -15.50 -14.04 12.57
C ARG A 8 -16.27 -13.86 11.27
N VAL A 9 -17.47 -14.42 11.18
CA VAL A 9 -18.34 -14.24 10.00
C VAL A 9 -18.70 -12.77 9.81
N ARG A 10 -18.99 -12.04 10.88
CA ARG A 10 -19.25 -10.61 10.83
C ARG A 10 -18.03 -9.81 10.35
N GLY A 11 -16.83 -10.14 10.83
CA GLY A 11 -15.58 -9.50 10.38
C GLY A 11 -15.31 -9.75 8.89
N VAL A 12 -15.47 -10.97 8.41
CA VAL A 12 -15.32 -11.32 7.00
C VAL A 12 -16.38 -10.60 6.14
N ALA A 13 -17.64 -10.58 6.58
CA ALA A 13 -18.71 -9.89 5.86
C ALA A 13 -18.42 -8.38 5.74
N VAL A 14 -17.96 -7.72 6.80
CA VAL A 14 -17.59 -6.29 6.77
C VAL A 14 -16.46 -6.07 5.76
N LEU A 15 -15.40 -6.87 5.79
CA LEU A 15 -14.28 -6.73 4.84
C LEU A 15 -14.75 -6.93 3.39
N THR A 16 -15.61 -7.91 3.15
CA THR A 16 -16.14 -8.18 1.81
C THR A 16 -16.99 -7.02 1.30
N ILE A 17 -17.92 -6.55 2.11
CA ILE A 17 -18.80 -5.42 1.75
C ILE A 17 -17.97 -4.16 1.50
N THR A 18 -17.04 -3.83 2.39
CA THR A 18 -16.15 -2.67 2.23
C THR A 18 -15.29 -2.81 0.98
N GLY A 19 -14.78 -4.00 0.69
CA GLY A 19 -14.01 -4.27 -0.53
C GLY A 19 -14.84 -4.06 -1.80
N VAL A 20 -16.08 -4.57 -1.83
CA VAL A 20 -16.99 -4.36 -2.98
C VAL A 20 -17.34 -2.88 -3.16
N LEU A 21 -17.66 -2.18 -2.07
CA LEU A 21 -17.95 -0.74 -2.13
C LEU A 21 -16.74 0.05 -2.62
N SER A 22 -15.54 -0.26 -2.16
CA SER A 22 -14.30 0.38 -2.62
C SER A 22 -14.07 0.16 -4.12
N GLN A 23 -14.35 -1.04 -4.63
CA GLN A 23 -14.24 -1.34 -6.06
C GLN A 23 -15.25 -0.56 -6.89
N LEU A 24 -16.50 -0.42 -6.41
CA LEU A 24 -17.52 0.38 -7.10
C LEU A 24 -17.13 1.87 -7.16
N VAL A 25 -16.65 2.42 -6.04
CA VAL A 25 -16.15 3.80 -6.00
C VAL A 25 -14.96 3.98 -6.94
N GLY A 26 -14.01 3.04 -6.94
CA GLY A 26 -12.87 3.04 -7.86
C GLY A 26 -13.28 2.97 -9.32
N PHE A 27 -14.32 2.19 -9.64
CA PHE A 27 -14.86 2.12 -10.99
C PHE A 27 -15.48 3.45 -11.46
N VAL A 28 -16.33 4.06 -10.61
CA VAL A 28 -16.93 5.39 -10.89
C VAL A 28 -15.84 6.45 -11.03
N TYR A 29 -14.84 6.45 -10.14
CA TYR A 29 -13.67 7.33 -10.21
C TYR A 29 -12.94 7.18 -11.55
N ARG A 30 -12.70 5.95 -12.01
CA ARG A 30 -12.02 5.68 -13.28
C ARG A 30 -12.78 6.20 -14.48
N ILE A 31 -14.12 6.04 -14.49
CA ILE A 31 -14.99 6.62 -15.54
C ILE A 31 -14.90 8.14 -15.53
N GLY A 32 -15.00 8.76 -14.35
CA GLY A 32 -14.88 10.21 -14.22
C GLY A 32 -13.52 10.71 -14.69
N LEU A 33 -12.44 10.05 -14.28
CA LEU A 33 -11.09 10.39 -14.69
C LEU A 33 -10.89 10.30 -16.21
N THR A 34 -11.42 9.24 -16.84
CA THR A 34 -11.35 9.07 -18.31
C THR A 34 -12.04 10.20 -19.04
N ARG A 35 -13.19 10.62 -18.53
CA ARG A 35 -13.98 11.71 -19.16
C ARG A 35 -13.35 13.10 -18.97
N LEU A 36 -12.72 13.34 -17.82
CA LEU A 36 -12.14 14.64 -17.48
C LEU A 36 -10.70 14.80 -18.01
N ALA A 37 -9.86 13.78 -17.85
CA ALA A 37 -8.46 13.85 -18.19
C ALA A 37 -8.16 13.45 -19.66
N GLY A 38 -9.06 12.71 -20.28
CA GLY A 38 -8.87 12.21 -21.64
C GLY A 38 -8.02 10.93 -21.71
N ALA A 39 -8.04 10.29 -22.89
CA ALA A 39 -7.36 9.01 -23.11
C ALA A 39 -5.83 9.12 -23.06
N GLU A 40 -5.27 10.26 -23.46
CA GLU A 40 -3.81 10.50 -23.48
C GLU A 40 -3.22 10.47 -22.07
N ILE A 41 -3.81 11.22 -21.14
CA ILE A 41 -3.35 11.27 -19.74
C ILE A 41 -3.53 9.91 -19.05
N LEU A 42 -4.62 9.19 -19.37
CA LEU A 42 -4.81 7.84 -18.87
C LEU A 42 -3.72 6.87 -19.39
N GLY A 43 -3.30 7.02 -20.64
CA GLY A 43 -2.21 6.26 -21.22
C GLY A 43 -0.90 6.47 -20.45
N LEU A 44 -0.53 7.71 -20.19
CA LEU A 44 0.66 8.06 -19.38
C LEU A 44 0.57 7.47 -17.96
N TYR A 45 -0.60 7.58 -17.33
CA TYR A 45 -0.84 7.00 -16.01
C TYR A 45 -0.64 5.47 -16.01
N GLN A 46 -1.12 4.77 -17.03
CA GLN A 46 -0.96 3.31 -17.14
C GLN A 46 0.49 2.88 -17.37
N LEU A 47 1.33 3.71 -17.98
CA LEU A 47 2.77 3.46 -18.11
C LEU A 47 3.51 3.57 -16.77
N ILE A 48 3.04 4.44 -15.87
CA ILE A 48 3.65 4.68 -14.56
C ILE A 48 3.27 3.59 -13.55
N LEU A 49 2.06 3.01 -13.65
CA LEU A 49 1.56 2.01 -12.70
C LEU A 49 2.45 0.77 -12.51
N PRO A 50 3.03 0.16 -13.55
CA PRO A 50 3.96 -0.96 -13.37
C PRO A 50 5.20 -0.58 -12.57
N VAL A 51 5.77 0.60 -12.80
CA VAL A 51 6.91 1.10 -12.02
C VAL A 51 6.53 1.24 -10.55
N TYR A 52 5.37 1.84 -10.27
CA TYR A 52 4.84 1.94 -8.93
C TYR A 52 4.65 0.59 -8.24
N SER A 53 4.06 -0.38 -8.92
CA SER A 53 3.80 -1.72 -8.35
C SER A 53 5.08 -2.48 -8.03
N VAL A 54 6.11 -2.37 -8.88
CA VAL A 54 7.43 -2.96 -8.62
C VAL A 54 8.09 -2.31 -7.40
N LEU A 55 8.11 -0.97 -7.33
CA LEU A 55 8.68 -0.24 -6.20
C LEU A 55 7.97 -0.57 -4.88
N LEU A 56 6.62 -0.61 -4.91
CA LEU A 56 5.82 -0.96 -3.75
C LEU A 56 6.06 -2.40 -3.30
N SER A 57 6.15 -3.35 -4.24
CA SER A 57 6.46 -4.75 -3.94
C SER A 57 7.83 -4.90 -3.31
N LEU A 58 8.83 -4.24 -3.87
CA LEU A 58 10.22 -4.31 -3.38
C LEU A 58 10.36 -3.77 -1.94
N THR A 59 9.62 -2.71 -1.62
CA THR A 59 9.73 -2.02 -0.32
C THR A 59 8.77 -2.55 0.75
N SER A 60 7.63 -3.11 0.38
CA SER A 60 6.53 -3.37 1.32
C SER A 60 6.23 -4.85 1.57
N VAL A 61 6.30 -5.72 0.54
CA VAL A 61 5.72 -7.09 0.62
C VAL A 61 6.33 -7.93 1.74
N GLY A 62 7.65 -7.99 1.83
CA GLY A 62 8.33 -8.74 2.89
C GLY A 62 8.05 -8.16 4.28
N LEU A 63 8.01 -6.84 4.38
CA LEU A 63 7.84 -6.13 5.64
C LEU A 63 6.40 -6.23 6.17
N THR A 64 5.41 -6.14 5.31
CA THR A 64 3.99 -6.30 5.70
C THR A 64 3.68 -7.70 6.23
N THR A 65 4.25 -8.73 5.59
CA THR A 65 4.13 -10.12 6.05
C THR A 65 4.80 -10.31 7.42
N ALA A 66 5.99 -9.78 7.59
CA ALA A 66 6.72 -9.84 8.87
C ALA A 66 5.95 -9.12 9.99
N VAL A 67 5.41 -7.93 9.72
CA VAL A 67 4.60 -7.17 10.69
C VAL A 67 3.35 -7.94 11.10
N SER A 68 2.63 -8.52 10.14
CA SER A 68 1.43 -9.31 10.44
C SER A 68 1.75 -10.51 11.33
N ASN A 69 2.78 -11.30 10.98
CA ASN A 69 3.16 -12.49 11.70
C ASN A 69 3.68 -12.19 13.12
N LEU A 70 4.59 -11.20 13.25
CA LEU A 70 5.13 -10.80 14.55
C LEU A 70 4.05 -10.20 15.44
N SER A 71 3.16 -9.39 14.89
CA SER A 71 2.04 -8.81 15.65
C SER A 71 1.10 -9.89 16.17
N ALA A 72 0.78 -10.90 15.34
CA ALA A 72 -0.04 -12.04 15.75
C ALA A 72 0.64 -12.87 16.85
N TRP A 73 1.95 -13.12 16.71
CA TRP A 73 2.71 -13.88 17.68
C TRP A 73 2.79 -13.18 19.06
N TYR A 74 3.15 -11.90 19.08
CA TYR A 74 3.18 -11.12 20.34
C TYR A 74 1.79 -10.90 20.92
N GLN A 75 0.75 -10.85 20.10
CA GLN A 75 -0.64 -10.82 20.57
C GLN A 75 -1.00 -12.11 21.31
N ALA A 76 -0.59 -13.27 20.77
CA ALA A 76 -0.82 -14.57 21.42
C ALA A 76 -0.08 -14.68 22.78
N LEU A 77 1.10 -14.04 22.89
CA LEU A 77 1.88 -13.96 24.14
C LEU A 77 1.36 -12.91 25.13
N GLY A 78 0.36 -12.08 24.74
CA GLY A 78 -0.18 -11.00 25.59
C GLY A 78 0.75 -9.80 25.80
N ASN A 79 1.87 -9.71 25.04
CA ASN A 79 2.88 -8.67 25.19
C ASN A 79 2.57 -7.42 24.36
N GLN A 80 1.72 -6.53 24.88
CA GLN A 80 1.31 -5.30 24.22
C GLN A 80 2.47 -4.34 23.89
N ARG A 81 3.50 -4.28 24.74
CA ARG A 81 4.66 -3.41 24.49
C ARG A 81 5.45 -3.86 23.26
N ALA A 82 5.65 -5.16 23.09
CA ALA A 82 6.34 -5.71 21.93
C ALA A 82 5.56 -5.42 20.62
N ILE A 83 4.24 -5.47 20.65
CA ILE A 83 3.39 -5.17 19.50
C ILE A 83 3.59 -3.72 19.02
N TYR A 84 3.61 -2.76 19.95
CA TYR A 84 3.89 -1.35 19.60
C TYR A 84 5.30 -1.14 19.07
N GLN A 85 6.29 -1.86 19.62
CA GLN A 85 7.67 -1.81 19.12
C GLN A 85 7.79 -2.35 17.70
N VAL A 86 7.14 -3.46 17.39
CA VAL A 86 7.09 -4.04 16.02
C VAL A 86 6.58 -3.00 15.03
N ARG A 87 5.47 -2.32 15.34
CA ARG A 87 4.93 -1.26 14.48
C ARG A 87 5.93 -0.12 14.25
N GLY A 88 6.54 0.39 15.33
CA GLY A 88 7.49 1.50 15.23
C GLY A 88 8.76 1.15 14.46
N GLN A 89 9.30 -0.05 14.68
CA GLN A 89 10.49 -0.53 13.96
C GLN A 89 10.18 -0.82 12.49
N ALA A 90 9.00 -1.37 12.19
CA ALA A 90 8.58 -1.63 10.83
C ALA A 90 8.48 -0.35 9.99
N VAL A 91 7.91 0.72 10.55
CA VAL A 91 7.85 2.02 9.87
C VAL A 91 9.24 2.59 9.60
N LYS A 92 10.15 2.53 10.59
CA LYS A 92 11.54 2.98 10.41
C LYS A 92 12.26 2.17 9.32
N LEU A 93 12.10 0.85 9.35
CA LEU A 93 12.72 -0.04 8.37
C LEU A 93 12.14 0.19 6.97
N PHE A 94 10.83 0.45 6.87
CA PHE A 94 10.19 0.81 5.61
C PHE A 94 10.79 2.07 5.00
N PHE A 95 10.92 3.14 5.79
CA PHE A 95 11.54 4.38 5.30
C PHE A 95 13.00 4.17 4.87
N LEU A 96 13.75 3.35 5.61
CA LEU A 96 15.13 3.01 5.26
C LEU A 96 15.20 2.23 3.94
N LEU A 97 14.33 1.22 3.76
CA LEU A 97 14.26 0.43 2.54
C LEU A 97 13.73 1.24 1.35
N ALA A 98 12.81 2.16 1.58
CA ALA A 98 12.25 3.01 0.54
C ALA A 98 13.23 4.11 0.08
N LEU A 99 14.18 4.51 0.92
CA LEU A 99 15.12 5.59 0.63
C LEU A 99 15.94 5.29 -0.64
N MET A 100 16.45 4.06 -0.79
CA MET A 100 17.27 3.67 -1.93
C MET A 100 16.49 3.71 -3.26
N PRO A 101 15.36 3.02 -3.43
CA PRO A 101 14.62 3.06 -4.69
C PRO A 101 13.99 4.43 -4.97
N CYS A 102 13.58 5.18 -3.95
CA CYS A 102 13.07 6.53 -4.13
C CYS A 102 14.16 7.50 -4.60
N SER A 103 15.35 7.46 -4.00
CA SER A 103 16.49 8.30 -4.43
C SER A 103 16.94 7.94 -5.84
N LEU A 104 17.00 6.64 -6.17
CA LEU A 104 17.33 6.19 -7.50
C LEU A 104 16.30 6.67 -8.53
N LEU A 105 15.02 6.56 -8.21
CA LEU A 105 13.94 7.04 -9.07
C LEU A 105 14.03 8.54 -9.31
N LEU A 106 14.32 9.35 -8.27
CA LEU A 106 14.45 10.79 -8.40
C LEU A 106 15.68 11.19 -9.24
N LEU A 107 16.82 10.53 -9.01
CA LEU A 107 18.07 10.83 -9.74
C LEU A 107 18.00 10.42 -11.22
N PHE A 108 17.31 9.31 -11.51
CA PHE A 108 17.21 8.76 -12.86
C PHE A 108 15.83 8.98 -13.50
N SER A 109 15.01 9.89 -12.96
CA SER A 109 13.66 10.16 -13.48
C SER A 109 13.64 10.54 -14.95
N ASP A 110 14.60 11.35 -15.41
CA ASP A 110 14.75 11.74 -16.82
C ASP A 110 15.05 10.52 -17.69
N GLY A 111 16.05 9.73 -17.32
CA GLY A 111 16.42 8.51 -18.03
C GLY A 111 15.29 7.49 -18.04
N ALA A 112 14.63 7.28 -16.91
CA ALA A 112 13.52 6.35 -16.80
C ALA A 112 12.31 6.80 -17.65
N SER A 113 11.99 8.09 -17.71
CA SER A 113 10.90 8.59 -18.54
C SER A 113 11.16 8.39 -20.04
N VAL A 114 12.36 8.66 -20.50
CA VAL A 114 12.70 8.60 -21.92
C VAL A 114 13.04 7.17 -22.38
N TYR A 115 13.90 6.45 -21.63
CA TYR A 115 14.41 5.14 -22.07
C TYR A 115 13.52 3.97 -21.67
N LEU A 116 12.87 4.02 -20.48
CA LEU A 116 11.98 2.94 -20.03
C LEU A 116 10.53 3.13 -20.48
N LEU A 117 10.01 4.36 -20.37
CA LEU A 117 8.59 4.64 -20.63
C LEU A 117 8.35 5.24 -22.03
N GLY A 118 9.40 5.71 -22.71
CA GLY A 118 9.33 6.24 -24.06
C GLY A 118 8.62 7.60 -24.20
N ASP A 119 8.29 8.26 -23.08
CA ASP A 119 7.62 9.56 -23.10
C ASP A 119 8.12 10.45 -21.96
N ALA A 120 8.76 11.56 -22.30
CA ALA A 120 9.30 12.53 -21.33
C ALA A 120 8.24 13.15 -20.42
N ARG A 121 6.98 13.15 -20.83
CA ARG A 121 5.86 13.67 -20.03
C ARG A 121 5.57 12.84 -18.79
N THR A 122 6.03 11.58 -18.74
CA THR A 122 5.88 10.69 -17.58
C THR A 122 6.80 11.07 -16.41
N GLN A 123 7.82 11.91 -16.63
CA GLN A 123 8.76 12.33 -15.59
C GLN A 123 8.08 12.93 -14.36
N LEU A 124 7.14 13.86 -14.57
CA LEU A 124 6.39 14.46 -13.47
C LEU A 124 5.62 13.40 -12.68
N GLY A 125 5.02 12.43 -13.38
CA GLY A 125 4.33 11.31 -12.76
C GLY A 125 5.26 10.43 -11.92
N LEU A 126 6.47 10.14 -12.41
CA LEU A 126 7.47 9.38 -11.67
C LEU A 126 7.91 10.09 -10.38
N ILE A 127 8.10 11.40 -10.42
CA ILE A 127 8.42 12.20 -9.22
C ILE A 127 7.27 12.15 -8.20
N LEU A 128 6.03 12.28 -8.66
CA LEU A 128 4.84 12.19 -7.81
C LEU A 128 4.60 10.78 -7.22
N LEU A 129 5.20 9.74 -7.81
CA LEU A 129 5.15 8.39 -7.22
C LEU A 129 5.84 8.30 -5.86
N VAL A 130 6.89 9.10 -5.63
CA VAL A 130 7.66 9.03 -4.38
C VAL A 130 6.79 9.29 -3.15
N PRO A 131 6.11 10.45 -3.02
CA PRO A 131 5.22 10.67 -1.88
C PRO A 131 4.05 9.67 -1.85
N CYS A 132 3.51 9.29 -3.01
CA CYS A 132 2.45 8.29 -3.09
C CYS A 132 2.89 6.93 -2.54
N LEU A 133 4.09 6.46 -2.90
CA LEU A 133 4.68 5.21 -2.41
C LEU A 133 4.88 5.23 -0.90
N LEU A 134 5.40 6.34 -0.35
CA LEU A 134 5.62 6.47 1.09
C LEU A 134 4.30 6.46 1.87
N LEU A 135 3.27 7.13 1.37
CA LEU A 135 1.94 7.14 2.00
C LEU A 135 1.28 5.77 1.94
N THR A 136 1.23 5.15 0.75
CA THR A 136 0.61 3.83 0.58
C THR A 136 1.37 2.74 1.32
N GLY A 137 2.70 2.79 1.34
CA GLY A 137 3.50 1.83 2.09
C GLY A 137 3.28 1.90 3.60
N THR A 138 3.18 3.11 4.16
CA THR A 138 2.84 3.29 5.59
C THR A 138 1.41 2.85 5.90
N GLU A 139 0.46 3.11 5.02
CA GLU A 139 -0.92 2.63 5.13
C GLU A 139 -0.97 1.09 5.14
N ASN A 140 -0.30 0.44 4.20
CA ASN A 140 -0.22 -1.02 4.12
C ASN A 140 0.38 -1.64 5.39
N LEU A 141 1.46 -1.05 5.93
CA LEU A 141 2.04 -1.51 7.19
C LEU A 141 1.05 -1.44 8.35
N GLN A 142 0.27 -0.36 8.43
CA GLN A 142 -0.74 -0.20 9.48
C GLN A 142 -1.89 -1.20 9.31
N LYS A 143 -2.36 -1.44 8.09
CA LYS A 143 -3.38 -2.46 7.80
C LYS A 143 -2.91 -3.85 8.25
N HIS A 144 -1.69 -4.25 7.88
CA HIS A 144 -1.13 -5.54 8.27
C HIS A 144 -0.89 -5.68 9.77
N TYR A 145 -0.54 -4.59 10.46
CA TYR A 145 -0.49 -4.55 11.91
C TYR A 145 -1.86 -4.85 12.54
N PHE A 146 -2.94 -4.24 12.03
CA PHE A 146 -4.29 -4.49 12.51
C PHE A 146 -4.77 -5.91 12.20
N TYR A 147 -4.43 -6.45 11.04
CA TYR A 147 -4.72 -7.86 10.70
C TYR A 147 -4.02 -8.81 11.66
N GLY A 148 -2.74 -8.58 11.97
CA GLY A 148 -1.98 -9.39 12.92
C GLY A 148 -2.54 -9.35 14.34
N THR A 149 -3.08 -8.21 14.77
CA THR A 149 -3.71 -8.07 16.10
C THR A 149 -5.18 -8.50 16.15
N GLY A 150 -5.75 -9.01 15.06
CA GLY A 150 -7.16 -9.44 14.97
C GLY A 150 -8.19 -8.32 15.02
N ARG A 151 -7.75 -7.06 14.90
CA ARG A 151 -8.64 -5.89 14.87
C ARG A 151 -8.98 -5.54 13.42
N VAL A 152 -10.06 -6.12 12.92
CA VAL A 152 -10.45 -6.00 11.51
C VAL A 152 -11.10 -4.65 11.19
N TYR A 153 -11.87 -4.07 12.12
CA TYR A 153 -12.61 -2.83 11.89
C TYR A 153 -11.74 -1.61 11.51
N PRO A 154 -10.62 -1.32 12.20
CA PRO A 154 -9.76 -0.19 11.83
C PRO A 154 -9.03 -0.40 10.49
N ALA A 155 -8.92 -1.64 10.01
CA ALA A 155 -8.26 -1.96 8.75
C ALA A 155 -9.19 -1.84 7.53
N ALA A 156 -10.51 -1.76 7.76
CA ALA A 156 -11.54 -1.69 6.73
C ALA A 156 -11.93 -0.25 6.32
N ILE A 157 -11.47 0.75 7.09
CA ILE A 157 -11.68 2.18 6.83
C ILE A 157 -10.45 2.77 6.18
#